data_a517656a27aed73cbefcf5f1f614928f
#
_entry.id   a517656a27aed73cbefcf5f1f614928f
#
_cell.length_a   1.000
_cell.length_b   1.000
_cell.length_c   1.000
_cell.angle_alpha   90.00
_cell.angle_beta   90.00
_cell.angle_gamma   90.00
#
_symmetry.space_group_name_H-M   'P 1'
#
loop_
_entity.id
_entity.type
_entity.pdbx_description
1 polymer ?
#
loop_
_entity_poly.entity_id
_entity_poly.type
_entity_poly.pdbx_seq_one_letter_code
_entity_poly.pdbx_strand_id
1 'polypeptide(L)'
;MNKWLIIFAILLTACTGTSEKSEECITIDLATVFDHQPQEVALKKWAKSIQFIPLQTNDSILIKYISRIIKHGDKLLVQHDNRASVFDLAGKYLYDIGKQGGGPDEFSRISGLEPHDHLIYIKDSPTRIKIYDWQGKFHQTIQIPDKNIRGFYPLPKTNVILGHVPNLSGNAPIRSYFCQDTVISDSIPYYKSYTEPPFVMTFTYEFRPFDGNKIAAFKELFCDTIFKVSNDMKLTPYAVLDLGKYRTPEELRYNITIDDIKNDLFRTKTIPVIPGQIGDRLYMHNFSDKDTYTLYYDIAEKQLAYVQFIYPENSFELPEEAYFTPKYISNDNRYLIDWEQPENDNNPVLILVEP
;
A
#
# COMPACT_ATOMS: atom_id res chain seq x y z
N MET A 1 -66.94 -47.16 -15.12
CA MET A 1 -66.33 -45.89 -15.56
C MET A 1 -65.32 -45.48 -14.53
N ASN A 2 -64.06 -45.88 -14.72
CA ASN A 2 -62.98 -45.60 -13.78
C ASN A 2 -62.20 -44.35 -14.24
N LYS A 3 -62.22 -43.30 -13.40
CA LYS A 3 -61.40 -42.12 -13.61
C LYS A 3 -60.03 -42.34 -12.95
N TRP A 4 -58.98 -42.42 -13.76
CA TRP A 4 -57.60 -42.41 -13.30
C TRP A 4 -57.17 -40.95 -13.03
N LEU A 5 -56.82 -40.66 -11.77
CA LEU A 5 -56.13 -39.43 -11.37
C LEU A 5 -54.62 -39.64 -11.53
N ILE A 6 -54.04 -38.95 -12.47
CA ILE A 6 -52.56 -38.88 -12.64
C ILE A 6 -52.08 -37.74 -11.72
N ILE A 7 -51.40 -38.10 -10.64
CA ILE A 7 -50.66 -37.13 -9.80
C ILE A 7 -49.31 -36.85 -10.43
N PHE A 8 -49.16 -35.64 -10.93
CA PHE A 8 -47.86 -35.11 -11.38
C PHE A 8 -47.06 -34.65 -10.16
N ALA A 9 -46.07 -35.43 -9.75
CA ALA A 9 -45.10 -35.03 -8.74
C ALA A 9 -44.06 -34.10 -9.39
N ILE A 10 -44.17 -32.80 -9.12
CA ILE A 10 -43.15 -31.83 -9.50
C ILE A 10 -42.00 -31.99 -8.51
N LEU A 11 -40.90 -32.58 -8.95
CA LEU A 11 -39.62 -32.58 -8.25
C LEU A 11 -39.02 -31.18 -8.37
N LEU A 12 -39.19 -30.37 -7.32
CA LEU A 12 -38.41 -29.13 -7.12
C LEU A 12 -36.96 -29.52 -6.73
N THR A 13 -36.10 -29.59 -7.69
CA THR A 13 -34.67 -29.59 -7.44
C THR A 13 -34.30 -28.22 -6.92
N ALA A 14 -34.21 -28.09 -5.60
CA ALA A 14 -33.58 -26.96 -4.97
C ALA A 14 -32.08 -26.94 -5.33
N CYS A 15 -31.70 -26.09 -6.27
CA CYS A 15 -30.31 -25.68 -6.42
C CYS A 15 -29.90 -24.99 -5.10
N THR A 16 -29.23 -25.70 -4.22
CA THR A 16 -28.45 -25.10 -3.14
C THR A 16 -27.21 -24.47 -3.77
N GLY A 17 -27.39 -23.32 -4.42
CA GLY A 17 -26.31 -22.41 -4.67
C GLY A 17 -25.84 -21.94 -3.30
N THR A 18 -24.63 -22.32 -2.90
CA THR A 18 -23.89 -21.64 -1.86
C THR A 18 -23.78 -20.18 -2.29
N SER A 19 -24.67 -19.34 -1.76
CA SER A 19 -24.46 -17.89 -1.85
C SER A 19 -23.18 -17.61 -1.08
N GLU A 20 -22.08 -17.33 -1.78
CA GLU A 20 -20.99 -16.62 -1.15
C GLU A 20 -21.62 -15.39 -0.49
N LYS A 21 -21.57 -15.37 0.85
CA LYS A 21 -21.95 -14.17 1.60
C LYS A 21 -21.07 -13.07 1.04
N SER A 22 -21.65 -12.12 0.31
CA SER A 22 -20.97 -10.90 -0.03
C SER A 22 -20.48 -10.31 1.30
N GLU A 23 -19.18 -10.26 1.51
CA GLU A 23 -18.62 -9.57 2.68
C GLU A 23 -19.21 -8.16 2.67
N GLU A 24 -19.86 -7.79 3.76
CA GLU A 24 -20.49 -6.48 3.89
C GLU A 24 -19.39 -5.41 3.89
N CYS A 25 -19.54 -4.38 3.05
CA CYS A 25 -18.60 -3.27 3.00
C CYS A 25 -18.64 -2.50 4.32
N ILE A 26 -17.48 -2.33 4.95
CA ILE A 26 -17.34 -1.67 6.25
C ILE A 26 -17.40 -0.16 6.04
N THR A 27 -18.16 0.58 6.85
CA THR A 27 -18.06 2.04 6.92
C THR A 27 -17.30 2.42 8.17
N ILE A 28 -16.22 3.21 8.01
CA ILE A 28 -15.35 3.70 9.09
C ILE A 28 -15.56 5.20 9.22
N ASP A 29 -16.17 5.65 10.30
CA ASP A 29 -16.39 7.07 10.59
C ASP A 29 -15.10 7.70 11.12
N LEU A 30 -14.36 8.37 10.24
CA LEU A 30 -13.18 9.16 10.59
C LEU A 30 -13.54 10.60 10.98
N ALA A 31 -14.70 11.10 10.56
CA ALA A 31 -15.09 12.48 10.81
C ALA A 31 -15.18 12.80 12.30
N THR A 32 -15.74 11.87 13.08
CA THR A 32 -15.94 12.06 14.52
C THR A 32 -14.65 12.13 15.30
N VAL A 33 -13.61 11.38 14.92
CA VAL A 33 -12.33 11.39 15.65
C VAL A 33 -11.48 12.63 15.33
N PHE A 34 -11.60 13.20 14.14
CA PHE A 34 -10.85 14.40 13.76
C PHE A 34 -11.38 15.70 14.41
N ASP A 35 -12.52 15.66 15.09
CA ASP A 35 -12.95 16.76 15.96
C ASP A 35 -12.19 16.82 17.29
N HIS A 36 -11.36 15.81 17.58
CA HIS A 36 -10.57 15.68 18.80
C HIS A 36 -9.06 15.67 18.49
N GLN A 37 -8.25 15.77 19.53
CA GLN A 37 -6.81 15.52 19.41
C GLN A 37 -6.53 14.01 19.53
N PRO A 38 -5.46 13.48 18.91
CA PRO A 38 -5.07 12.10 19.10
C PRO A 38 -4.71 11.83 20.56
N GLN A 39 -5.05 10.64 21.03
CA GLN A 39 -4.64 10.20 22.35
C GLN A 39 -3.14 9.86 22.34
N GLU A 40 -2.37 10.44 23.24
CA GLU A 40 -0.98 10.03 23.44
C GLU A 40 -0.90 8.63 24.06
N VAL A 41 -0.17 7.75 23.44
CA VAL A 41 0.01 6.36 23.88
C VAL A 41 1.49 6.00 23.86
N ALA A 42 2.02 5.61 25.02
CA ALA A 42 3.38 5.08 25.07
C ALA A 42 3.48 3.79 24.26
N LEU A 43 4.26 3.79 23.18
CA LEU A 43 4.40 2.67 22.26
C LEU A 43 4.79 1.37 22.98
N LYS A 44 5.67 1.47 24.00
CA LYS A 44 6.11 0.34 24.82
C LYS A 44 4.98 -0.34 25.61
N LYS A 45 3.89 0.38 25.93
CA LYS A 45 2.75 -0.20 26.65
C LYS A 45 1.75 -0.86 25.72
N TRP A 46 1.75 -0.44 24.47
CA TRP A 46 0.80 -0.90 23.45
C TRP A 46 1.35 -2.09 22.65
N ALA A 47 2.64 -2.06 22.33
CA ALA A 47 3.30 -3.06 21.50
C ALA A 47 3.72 -4.30 22.30
N LYS A 48 3.64 -5.47 21.68
CA LYS A 48 4.25 -6.72 22.21
C LYS A 48 5.77 -6.69 22.13
N SER A 49 6.30 -6.14 21.04
CA SER A 49 7.73 -5.94 20.85
C SER A 49 8.04 -4.74 19.99
N ILE A 50 9.18 -4.10 20.25
CA ILE A 50 9.72 -2.98 19.49
C ILE A 50 11.17 -3.30 19.16
N GLN A 51 11.56 -3.19 17.91
CA GLN A 51 12.93 -3.36 17.43
C GLN A 51 13.37 -2.09 16.73
N PHE A 52 14.46 -1.49 17.21
CA PHE A 52 15.15 -0.39 16.52
C PHE A 52 16.32 -0.99 15.74
N ILE A 53 16.39 -0.73 14.45
CA ILE A 53 17.38 -1.27 13.54
C ILE A 53 18.10 -0.12 12.85
N PRO A 54 19.20 0.39 13.43
CA PRO A 54 20.01 1.40 12.78
C PRO A 54 20.66 0.80 11.53
N LEU A 55 20.40 1.40 10.38
CA LEU A 55 21.00 0.94 9.13
C LEU A 55 22.48 1.33 9.09
N GLN A 56 23.33 0.37 8.69
CA GLN A 56 24.76 0.58 8.58
C GLN A 56 25.09 1.83 7.74
N THR A 57 25.92 2.73 8.30
CA THR A 57 26.41 3.92 7.64
C THR A 57 27.88 3.74 7.29
N ASN A 58 28.23 3.93 6.03
CA ASN A 58 29.61 4.04 5.54
C ASN A 58 29.62 4.69 4.16
N ASP A 59 30.81 4.97 3.62
CA ASP A 59 30.97 5.64 2.32
C ASP A 59 30.32 4.91 1.13
N SER A 60 30.04 3.59 1.27
CA SER A 60 29.42 2.78 0.23
C SER A 60 27.90 2.78 0.30
N ILE A 61 27.32 3.12 1.45
CA ILE A 61 25.88 3.09 1.69
C ILE A 61 25.46 4.29 2.54
N LEU A 62 25.04 5.36 1.86
CA LEU A 62 24.40 6.53 2.44
C LEU A 62 22.98 6.61 1.91
N ILE A 63 22.00 6.68 2.80
CA ILE A 63 20.59 6.70 2.49
C ILE A 63 20.04 8.09 2.78
N LYS A 64 19.66 8.80 1.73
CA LYS A 64 19.08 10.14 1.85
C LYS A 64 17.57 10.12 1.94
N TYR A 65 16.96 9.15 1.27
CA TYR A 65 15.52 9.05 1.19
C TYR A 65 15.10 7.60 1.02
N ILE A 66 14.21 7.14 1.88
CA ILE A 66 13.59 5.81 1.78
C ILE A 66 12.25 5.93 1.04
N SER A 67 12.13 5.19 -0.06
CA SER A 67 10.89 5.11 -0.83
C SER A 67 10.02 3.92 -0.42
N ARG A 68 10.64 2.82 0.03
CA ARG A 68 9.93 1.60 0.43
C ARG A 68 10.76 0.73 1.34
N ILE A 69 10.10 0.06 2.27
CA ILE A 69 10.70 -0.96 3.15
C ILE A 69 9.89 -2.24 3.05
N ILE A 70 10.57 -3.36 2.85
CA ILE A 70 9.97 -4.69 2.81
C ILE A 70 10.73 -5.60 3.76
N LYS A 71 10.04 -6.14 4.77
CA LYS A 71 10.59 -7.19 5.63
C LYS A 71 10.15 -8.55 5.12
N HIS A 72 11.11 -9.42 4.82
CA HIS A 72 10.89 -10.78 4.37
C HIS A 72 11.84 -11.75 5.11
N GLY A 73 11.27 -12.59 5.97
CA GLY A 73 12.06 -13.45 6.85
C GLY A 73 13.01 -12.66 7.75
N ASP A 74 14.30 -12.95 7.63
CA ASP A 74 15.41 -12.31 8.35
C ASP A 74 16.06 -11.14 7.58
N LYS A 75 15.47 -10.71 6.47
CA LYS A 75 15.99 -9.66 5.61
C LYS A 75 15.07 -8.46 5.54
N LEU A 76 15.69 -7.30 5.34
CA LEU A 76 15.07 -6.03 5.10
C LEU A 76 15.51 -5.53 3.72
N LEU A 77 14.59 -5.37 2.80
CA LEU A 77 14.83 -4.73 1.50
C LEU A 77 14.39 -3.28 1.61
N VAL A 78 15.32 -2.38 1.41
CA VAL A 78 15.10 -0.92 1.45
C VAL A 78 15.32 -0.35 0.06
N GLN A 79 14.27 0.23 -0.51
CA GLN A 79 14.37 1.03 -1.72
C GLN A 79 14.75 2.47 -1.34
N HIS A 80 15.89 2.93 -1.82
CA HIS A 80 16.41 4.28 -1.56
C HIS A 80 17.25 4.76 -2.74
N ASP A 81 17.32 6.05 -2.96
CA ASP A 81 18.24 6.70 -3.91
C ASP A 81 18.43 5.94 -5.25
N ASN A 82 17.37 5.36 -5.80
CA ASN A 82 17.39 4.50 -6.98
C ASN A 82 18.15 3.16 -6.80
N ARG A 83 18.28 2.68 -5.57
CA ARG A 83 18.84 1.37 -5.21
C ARG A 83 17.80 0.53 -4.48
N ALA A 84 17.97 -0.77 -4.49
CA ALA A 84 17.22 -1.74 -3.72
C ALA A 84 18.20 -2.56 -2.88
N SER A 85 18.48 -2.09 -1.67
CA SER A 85 19.53 -2.63 -0.80
C SER A 85 18.96 -3.58 0.23
N VAL A 86 19.63 -4.71 0.42
CA VAL A 86 19.26 -5.73 1.40
C VAL A 86 20.14 -5.59 2.65
N PHE A 87 19.47 -5.59 3.80
CA PHE A 87 20.09 -5.57 5.13
C PHE A 87 19.62 -6.79 5.93
N ASP A 88 20.41 -7.19 6.93
CA ASP A 88 19.96 -8.12 7.96
C ASP A 88 19.17 -7.39 9.07
N LEU A 89 18.64 -8.15 10.03
CA LEU A 89 17.88 -7.57 11.16
C LEU A 89 18.76 -6.86 12.20
N ALA A 90 20.10 -6.88 12.05
CA ALA A 90 21.01 -6.03 12.80
C ALA A 90 21.32 -4.71 12.09
N GLY A 91 20.73 -4.47 10.91
CA GLY A 91 20.95 -3.28 10.09
C GLY A 91 22.22 -3.33 9.24
N LYS A 92 22.92 -4.45 9.20
CA LYS A 92 24.13 -4.60 8.38
C LYS A 92 23.75 -4.74 6.93
N TYR A 93 24.38 -3.93 6.06
CA TYR A 93 24.26 -4.06 4.61
C TYR A 93 24.82 -5.40 4.12
N LEU A 94 24.08 -6.07 3.24
CA LEU A 94 24.43 -7.34 2.66
C LEU A 94 24.79 -7.22 1.17
N TYR A 95 23.84 -6.73 0.36
CA TYR A 95 23.98 -6.57 -1.09
C TYR A 95 22.79 -5.78 -1.67
N ASP A 96 22.89 -5.42 -2.94
CA ASP A 96 21.80 -4.83 -3.71
C ASP A 96 21.08 -5.89 -4.56
N ILE A 97 19.78 -5.68 -4.76
CA ILE A 97 18.99 -6.42 -5.74
C ILE A 97 19.16 -5.77 -7.11
N GLY A 98 19.83 -6.46 -8.01
CA GLY A 98 20.15 -5.93 -9.31
C GLY A 98 21.14 -4.75 -9.23
N LYS A 99 21.32 -4.06 -10.36
CA LYS A 99 22.24 -2.92 -10.48
C LYS A 99 21.69 -1.89 -11.44
N GLN A 100 21.91 -0.62 -11.15
CA GLN A 100 21.60 0.45 -12.08
C GLN A 100 22.57 0.44 -13.27
N GLY A 101 22.01 0.46 -14.49
CA GLY A 101 22.78 0.49 -15.73
C GLY A 101 21.93 0.26 -16.97
N GLY A 102 22.58 -0.09 -18.08
CA GLY A 102 21.95 -0.34 -19.38
C GLY A 102 22.03 -1.78 -19.87
N GLY A 103 22.59 -2.69 -19.09
CA GLY A 103 22.69 -4.11 -19.43
C GLY A 103 21.36 -4.86 -19.39
N PRO A 104 21.31 -6.08 -19.93
CA PRO A 104 20.08 -6.87 -20.01
C PRO A 104 19.55 -7.27 -18.63
N ASP A 105 20.41 -7.41 -17.64
CA ASP A 105 20.14 -7.74 -16.24
C ASP A 105 20.19 -6.52 -15.30
N GLU A 106 20.43 -5.32 -15.86
CA GLU A 106 20.47 -4.06 -15.11
C GLU A 106 19.18 -3.27 -15.31
N PHE A 107 18.81 -2.44 -14.34
CA PHE A 107 17.67 -1.53 -14.44
C PHE A 107 18.13 -0.07 -14.61
N SER A 108 17.39 0.71 -15.36
CA SER A 108 17.70 2.15 -15.55
C SER A 108 17.33 2.99 -14.34
N ARG A 109 16.19 2.67 -13.72
CA ARG A 109 15.69 3.29 -12.49
C ARG A 109 14.70 2.38 -11.80
N ILE A 110 14.40 2.65 -10.52
CA ILE A 110 13.34 1.98 -9.79
C ILE A 110 12.14 2.92 -9.70
N SER A 111 11.11 2.67 -10.52
CA SER A 111 9.85 3.42 -10.49
C SER A 111 8.73 2.69 -9.75
N GLY A 112 8.98 1.47 -9.31
CA GLY A 112 8.13 0.64 -8.48
C GLY A 112 8.87 -0.64 -8.14
N LEU A 113 8.63 -1.16 -6.93
CA LEU A 113 9.25 -2.38 -6.41
C LEU A 113 8.22 -3.16 -5.64
N GLU A 114 7.97 -4.41 -6.04
CA GLU A 114 7.01 -5.31 -5.39
C GLU A 114 7.61 -6.68 -5.16
N PRO A 115 7.55 -7.20 -3.93
CA PRO A 115 7.88 -8.59 -3.65
C PRO A 115 6.70 -9.48 -4.03
N HIS A 116 7.00 -10.67 -4.55
CA HIS A 116 5.99 -11.69 -4.78
C HIS A 116 6.63 -13.07 -4.64
N ASP A 117 6.11 -13.87 -3.71
CA ASP A 117 6.69 -15.15 -3.34
C ASP A 117 8.19 -15.01 -2.97
N HIS A 118 9.07 -15.65 -3.73
CA HIS A 118 10.53 -15.61 -3.56
C HIS A 118 11.21 -14.67 -4.57
N LEU A 119 10.44 -13.85 -5.28
CA LEU A 119 10.92 -12.95 -6.32
C LEU A 119 10.67 -11.48 -5.96
N ILE A 120 11.43 -10.61 -6.62
CA ILE A 120 11.33 -9.16 -6.51
C ILE A 120 11.15 -8.61 -7.91
N TYR A 121 10.08 -7.86 -8.09
CA TYR A 121 9.68 -7.22 -9.33
C TYR A 121 10.06 -5.75 -9.27
N ILE A 122 10.92 -5.30 -10.17
CA ILE A 122 11.36 -3.91 -10.29
C ILE A 122 10.86 -3.32 -11.61
N LYS A 123 9.96 -2.34 -11.52
CA LYS A 123 9.53 -1.56 -12.68
C LYS A 123 10.60 -0.52 -12.99
N ASP A 124 11.32 -0.71 -14.10
CA ASP A 124 12.47 0.10 -14.47
C ASP A 124 12.20 1.10 -15.60
N SER A 125 11.06 0.96 -16.27
CA SER A 125 10.59 1.87 -17.31
C SER A 125 9.07 1.89 -17.38
N PRO A 126 8.45 2.77 -18.17
CA PRO A 126 7.00 2.81 -18.30
C PRO A 126 6.35 1.48 -18.67
N THR A 127 7.05 0.62 -19.44
CA THR A 127 6.49 -0.62 -19.99
C THR A 127 7.27 -1.87 -19.61
N ARG A 128 8.21 -1.79 -18.67
CA ARG A 128 9.11 -2.91 -18.39
C ARG A 128 9.25 -3.18 -16.90
N ILE A 129 9.17 -4.46 -16.53
CA ILE A 129 9.44 -4.96 -15.19
C ILE A 129 10.55 -5.99 -15.28
N LYS A 130 11.57 -5.85 -14.45
CA LYS A 130 12.65 -6.81 -14.28
C LYS A 130 12.43 -7.63 -13.01
N ILE A 131 12.67 -8.93 -13.09
CA ILE A 131 12.44 -9.87 -12.01
C ILE A 131 13.76 -10.42 -11.53
N TYR A 132 13.98 -10.36 -10.22
CA TYR A 132 15.13 -10.86 -9.51
C TYR A 132 14.69 -11.80 -8.39
N ASP A 133 15.59 -12.66 -7.91
CA ASP A 133 15.39 -13.33 -6.63
C ASP A 133 15.97 -12.51 -5.45
N TRP A 134 15.73 -13.01 -4.25
CA TRP A 134 16.24 -12.39 -3.01
C TRP A 134 17.77 -12.49 -2.85
N GLN A 135 18.49 -13.14 -3.74
CA GLN A 135 19.95 -13.17 -3.84
C GLN A 135 20.47 -12.12 -4.85
N GLY A 136 19.57 -11.37 -5.48
CA GLY A 136 19.89 -10.36 -6.48
C GLY A 136 20.15 -10.91 -7.90
N LYS A 137 19.90 -12.21 -8.12
CA LYS A 137 20.06 -12.82 -9.43
C LYS A 137 18.90 -12.45 -10.33
N PHE A 138 19.21 -11.95 -11.52
CA PHE A 138 18.22 -11.66 -12.55
C PHE A 138 17.61 -12.95 -13.13
N HIS A 139 16.30 -12.95 -13.31
CA HIS A 139 15.55 -14.06 -13.91
C HIS A 139 15.02 -13.72 -15.31
N GLN A 140 14.24 -12.66 -15.42
CA GLN A 140 13.62 -12.29 -16.69
C GLN A 140 13.13 -10.83 -16.71
N THR A 141 12.75 -10.39 -17.90
CA THR A 141 12.10 -9.12 -18.13
C THR A 141 10.69 -9.36 -18.64
N ILE A 142 9.69 -8.72 -18.01
CA ILE A 142 8.30 -8.71 -18.47
C ILE A 142 8.01 -7.35 -19.12
N GLN A 143 7.30 -7.37 -20.24
CA GLN A 143 6.74 -6.16 -20.84
C GLN A 143 5.30 -5.96 -20.33
N ILE A 144 4.96 -4.74 -19.95
CA ILE A 144 3.58 -4.37 -19.62
C ILE A 144 2.97 -3.55 -20.76
N PRO A 145 1.67 -3.78 -21.08
CA PRO A 145 1.09 -3.31 -22.34
C PRO A 145 0.83 -1.80 -22.40
N ASP A 146 0.70 -1.13 -21.26
CA ASP A 146 0.36 0.30 -21.23
C ASP A 146 1.43 1.12 -20.49
N LYS A 147 1.99 2.11 -21.18
CA LYS A 147 2.97 3.06 -20.64
C LYS A 147 2.41 3.97 -19.53
N ASN A 148 1.10 4.07 -19.41
CA ASN A 148 0.44 4.89 -18.38
C ASN A 148 0.29 4.16 -17.04
N ILE A 149 0.56 2.85 -16.99
CA ILE A 149 0.61 2.11 -15.73
C ILE A 149 1.72 2.69 -14.85
N ARG A 150 1.37 3.21 -13.68
CA ARG A 150 2.31 3.77 -12.69
C ARG A 150 2.54 2.83 -11.51
N GLY A 151 1.47 2.34 -10.90
CA GLY A 151 1.53 1.29 -9.88
C GLY A 151 1.32 -0.08 -10.48
N PHE A 152 1.89 -1.11 -9.88
CA PHE A 152 1.63 -2.49 -10.27
C PHE A 152 1.68 -3.40 -9.03
N TYR A 153 1.02 -4.54 -9.12
CA TYR A 153 1.03 -5.57 -8.10
C TYR A 153 0.92 -6.96 -8.72
N PRO A 154 1.90 -7.85 -8.49
CA PRO A 154 1.79 -9.25 -8.90
C PRO A 154 0.74 -9.96 -8.03
N LEU A 155 -0.30 -10.53 -8.62
CA LEU A 155 -1.35 -11.22 -7.88
C LEU A 155 -0.84 -12.56 -7.32
N PRO A 156 -1.07 -12.85 -6.04
CA PRO A 156 -0.58 -14.07 -5.39
C PRO A 156 -1.02 -15.34 -6.13
N LYS A 157 -0.10 -16.30 -6.27
CA LYS A 157 -0.33 -17.62 -6.90
C LYS A 157 -0.82 -17.56 -8.34
N THR A 158 -0.59 -16.49 -9.05
CA THR A 158 -0.95 -16.32 -10.46
C THR A 158 0.24 -15.74 -11.23
N ASN A 159 0.15 -15.75 -12.57
CA ASN A 159 1.07 -15.02 -13.45
C ASN A 159 0.50 -13.65 -13.86
N VAL A 160 -0.52 -13.17 -13.15
CA VAL A 160 -1.20 -11.93 -13.47
C VAL A 160 -0.58 -10.77 -12.71
N ILE A 161 -0.33 -9.68 -13.41
CA ILE A 161 0.04 -8.39 -12.83
C ILE A 161 -1.16 -7.46 -12.94
N LEU A 162 -1.58 -6.92 -11.81
CA LEU A 162 -2.51 -5.80 -11.76
C LEU A 162 -1.72 -4.51 -11.97
N GLY A 163 -2.03 -3.79 -13.04
CA GLY A 163 -1.49 -2.46 -13.32
C GLY A 163 -2.50 -1.37 -13.01
N HIS A 164 -2.09 -0.33 -12.31
CA HIS A 164 -2.91 0.85 -12.04
C HIS A 164 -2.49 2.03 -12.90
N VAL A 165 -3.47 2.66 -13.55
CA VAL A 165 -3.33 3.89 -14.33
C VAL A 165 -3.92 5.04 -13.52
N PRO A 166 -3.09 5.90 -12.90
CA PRO A 166 -3.62 7.10 -12.24
C PRO A 166 -4.21 8.04 -13.29
N ASN A 167 -5.43 8.51 -13.06
CA ASN A 167 -6.12 9.41 -13.98
C ASN A 167 -5.50 10.82 -13.94
N LEU A 168 -4.27 10.98 -14.43
CA LEU A 168 -3.51 12.23 -14.36
C LEU A 168 -4.11 13.33 -15.25
N SER A 169 -4.71 12.94 -16.37
CA SER A 169 -5.37 13.87 -17.29
C SER A 169 -6.81 14.18 -16.91
N GLY A 170 -7.39 13.47 -15.96
CA GLY A 170 -8.80 13.57 -15.60
C GLY A 170 -9.74 12.77 -16.53
N ASN A 171 -9.27 12.28 -17.65
CA ASN A 171 -10.10 11.60 -18.68
C ASN A 171 -9.53 10.25 -19.13
N ALA A 172 -8.68 9.61 -18.33
CA ALA A 172 -8.21 8.26 -18.62
C ALA A 172 -9.41 7.28 -18.64
N PRO A 173 -9.55 6.45 -19.70
CA PRO A 173 -10.70 5.56 -19.83
C PRO A 173 -10.61 4.36 -18.90
N ILE A 174 -9.40 3.89 -18.59
CA ILE A 174 -9.15 2.67 -17.81
C ILE A 174 -8.40 3.01 -16.54
N ARG A 175 -8.89 2.46 -15.43
CA ARG A 175 -8.33 2.59 -14.07
C ARG A 175 -7.28 1.55 -13.78
N SER A 176 -7.53 0.32 -14.18
CA SER A 176 -6.64 -0.80 -13.90
C SER A 176 -6.70 -1.83 -15.01
N TYR A 177 -5.56 -2.47 -15.25
CA TYR A 177 -5.40 -3.59 -16.17
C TYR A 177 -4.94 -4.83 -15.42
N PHE A 178 -5.53 -5.97 -15.75
CA PHE A 178 -4.99 -7.28 -15.40
C PHE A 178 -4.22 -7.80 -16.61
N CYS A 179 -2.92 -7.97 -16.43
CA CYS A 179 -2.01 -8.33 -17.51
C CYS A 179 -1.37 -9.69 -17.22
N GLN A 180 -1.39 -10.56 -18.20
CA GLN A 180 -0.59 -11.77 -18.20
C GLN A 180 0.43 -11.64 -19.32
N ASP A 181 1.72 -11.53 -18.95
CA ASP A 181 2.78 -11.15 -19.88
C ASP A 181 2.44 -9.82 -20.60
N THR A 182 2.38 -9.82 -21.94
CA THR A 182 2.03 -8.65 -22.76
C THR A 182 0.54 -8.54 -23.06
N VAL A 183 -0.28 -9.49 -22.59
CA VAL A 183 -1.70 -9.57 -22.91
C VAL A 183 -2.52 -8.98 -21.79
N ILE A 184 -3.40 -8.05 -22.11
CA ILE A 184 -4.44 -7.58 -21.19
C ILE A 184 -5.51 -8.66 -21.14
N SER A 185 -5.69 -9.28 -19.97
CA SER A 185 -6.72 -10.29 -19.76
C SER A 185 -8.06 -9.68 -19.33
N ASP A 186 -7.99 -8.55 -18.60
CA ASP A 186 -9.18 -7.79 -18.18
C ASP A 186 -8.82 -6.35 -17.85
N SER A 187 -9.83 -5.48 -17.71
CA SER A 187 -9.64 -4.07 -17.36
C SER A 187 -10.83 -3.51 -16.58
N ILE A 188 -10.52 -2.53 -15.72
CA ILE A 188 -11.53 -1.83 -14.92
C ILE A 188 -11.58 -0.37 -15.40
N PRO A 189 -12.74 0.12 -15.85
CA PRO A 189 -12.87 1.49 -16.34
C PRO A 189 -12.95 2.50 -15.19
N TYR A 190 -12.63 3.76 -15.50
CA TYR A 190 -13.04 4.89 -14.69
C TYR A 190 -14.52 5.20 -14.92
N TYR A 191 -15.21 5.60 -13.83
CA TYR A 191 -16.64 5.91 -13.89
C TYR A 191 -16.93 7.39 -14.13
N LYS A 192 -15.90 8.24 -14.01
CA LYS A 192 -16.06 9.71 -14.08
C LYS A 192 -14.87 10.32 -14.80
N SER A 193 -15.16 11.31 -15.61
CA SER A 193 -14.16 12.14 -16.31
C SER A 193 -14.13 13.53 -15.70
N TYR A 194 -12.97 14.15 -15.75
CA TYR A 194 -12.69 15.49 -15.26
C TYR A 194 -12.08 16.33 -16.38
N THR A 195 -12.09 17.64 -16.22
CA THR A 195 -11.36 18.55 -17.10
C THR A 195 -9.85 18.34 -16.90
N GLU A 196 -9.08 18.40 -17.97
CA GLU A 196 -7.62 18.29 -17.90
C GLU A 196 -7.05 19.36 -16.94
N PRO A 197 -6.23 18.96 -15.95
CA PRO A 197 -5.71 19.89 -14.95
C PRO A 197 -4.65 20.83 -15.54
N PRO A 198 -4.50 22.05 -15.02
CA PRO A 198 -3.49 22.99 -15.46
C PRO A 198 -2.06 22.52 -15.16
N PHE A 199 -1.90 21.63 -14.19
CA PHE A 199 -0.66 20.91 -13.94
C PHE A 199 -0.94 19.52 -13.36
N VAL A 200 0.01 18.62 -13.48
CA VAL A 200 -0.15 17.22 -13.06
C VAL A 200 0.53 17.00 -11.73
N MET A 201 -0.24 16.60 -10.72
CA MET A 201 0.31 16.04 -9.48
C MET A 201 0.45 14.53 -9.63
N THR A 202 1.68 14.04 -9.55
CA THR A 202 1.94 12.59 -9.55
C THR A 202 1.93 12.08 -8.12
N PHE A 203 1.02 11.18 -7.83
CA PHE A 203 1.01 10.43 -6.57
C PHE A 203 1.35 8.98 -6.87
N THR A 204 2.23 8.41 -6.08
CA THR A 204 2.48 6.97 -6.10
C THR A 204 1.34 6.28 -5.35
N TYR A 205 0.63 5.41 -6.04
CA TYR A 205 -0.36 4.55 -5.42
C TYR A 205 0.32 3.24 -5.11
N GLU A 206 0.13 2.78 -3.89
CA GLU A 206 0.73 1.54 -3.47
C GLU A 206 -0.38 0.53 -3.20
N PHE A 207 -0.22 -0.63 -3.82
CA PHE A 207 -0.95 -1.80 -3.42
C PHE A 207 -0.39 -2.27 -2.08
N ARG A 208 -1.26 -2.76 -1.21
CA ARG A 208 -0.86 -3.28 0.10
C ARG A 208 -1.29 -4.73 0.22
N PRO A 209 -0.44 -5.59 0.80
CA PRO A 209 -0.87 -6.93 1.14
C PRO A 209 -1.88 -6.87 2.29
N PHE A 210 -2.91 -7.69 2.16
CA PHE A 210 -3.90 -7.93 3.19
C PHE A 210 -3.95 -9.43 3.49
N ASP A 211 -4.38 -9.79 4.68
CA ASP A 211 -4.57 -11.18 5.10
C ASP A 211 -3.38 -12.09 4.74
N GLY A 212 -2.18 -11.70 5.20
CA GLY A 212 -0.97 -12.51 5.00
C GLY A 212 -0.55 -12.68 3.53
N ASN A 213 -0.63 -11.63 2.73
CA ASN A 213 -0.35 -11.63 1.28
C ASN A 213 -1.32 -12.48 0.44
N LYS A 214 -2.47 -12.87 0.96
CA LYS A 214 -3.46 -13.64 0.20
C LYS A 214 -4.31 -12.74 -0.71
N ILE A 215 -4.53 -11.50 -0.27
CA ILE A 215 -5.37 -10.52 -0.95
C ILE A 215 -4.59 -9.21 -1.03
N ALA A 216 -4.66 -8.54 -2.16
CA ALA A 216 -4.17 -7.18 -2.27
C ALA A 216 -5.27 -6.20 -1.87
N ALA A 217 -4.91 -5.15 -1.15
CA ALA A 217 -5.76 -3.98 -1.02
C ALA A 217 -5.29 -2.89 -1.95
N PHE A 218 -6.24 -2.14 -2.43
CA PHE A 218 -6.01 -0.99 -3.29
C PHE A 218 -6.83 0.20 -2.82
N LYS A 219 -6.18 1.33 -2.64
CA LYS A 219 -6.83 2.61 -2.37
C LYS A 219 -6.15 3.71 -3.18
N GLU A 220 -6.92 4.42 -3.97
CA GLU A 220 -6.44 5.65 -4.60
C GLU A 220 -6.40 6.80 -3.59
N LEU A 221 -5.46 7.71 -3.76
CA LEU A 221 -5.20 8.78 -2.80
C LEU A 221 -6.45 9.61 -2.46
N PHE A 222 -7.21 10.02 -3.49
CA PHE A 222 -8.42 10.84 -3.34
C PHE A 222 -9.72 10.02 -3.29
N CYS A 223 -9.65 8.70 -3.34
CA CYS A 223 -10.82 7.84 -3.21
C CYS A 223 -10.97 7.38 -1.76
N ASP A 224 -12.15 7.54 -1.19
CA ASP A 224 -12.41 7.14 0.20
C ASP A 224 -12.72 5.64 0.34
N THR A 225 -12.73 4.90 -0.77
CA THR A 225 -12.99 3.46 -0.76
C THR A 225 -11.70 2.66 -0.83
N ILE A 226 -11.56 1.72 0.08
CA ILE A 226 -10.55 0.66 0.05
C ILE A 226 -11.16 -0.52 -0.68
N PHE A 227 -10.47 -1.04 -1.68
CA PHE A 227 -10.89 -2.20 -2.44
C PHE A 227 -10.04 -3.41 -2.10
N LYS A 228 -10.65 -4.59 -2.07
CA LYS A 228 -9.96 -5.87 -2.16
C LYS A 228 -9.77 -6.23 -3.63
N VAL A 229 -8.62 -6.78 -3.94
CA VAL A 229 -8.31 -7.33 -5.25
C VAL A 229 -8.25 -8.84 -5.10
N SER A 230 -9.18 -9.53 -5.71
CA SER A 230 -9.24 -11.00 -5.69
C SER A 230 -8.49 -11.62 -6.86
N ASN A 231 -8.11 -12.89 -6.72
CA ASN A 231 -7.42 -13.65 -7.77
C ASN A 231 -8.28 -13.89 -9.02
N ASP A 232 -9.59 -13.71 -8.93
CA ASP A 232 -10.52 -13.73 -10.07
C ASP A 232 -10.63 -12.36 -10.78
N MET A 233 -9.64 -11.49 -10.54
CA MET A 233 -9.50 -10.20 -11.24
C MET A 233 -10.64 -9.21 -10.98
N LYS A 234 -11.18 -9.19 -9.76
CA LYS A 234 -12.21 -8.23 -9.36
C LYS A 234 -11.70 -7.25 -8.30
N LEU A 235 -12.18 -6.02 -8.40
CA LEU A 235 -12.09 -5.01 -7.36
C LEU A 235 -13.44 -4.96 -6.64
N THR A 236 -13.46 -5.38 -5.37
CA THR A 236 -14.66 -5.31 -4.54
C THR A 236 -14.46 -4.29 -3.42
N PRO A 237 -15.42 -3.39 -3.14
CA PRO A 237 -15.34 -2.50 -2.00
C PRO A 237 -15.17 -3.31 -0.71
N TYR A 238 -14.18 -2.92 0.09
CA TYR A 238 -13.92 -3.53 1.39
C TYR A 238 -14.32 -2.61 2.53
N ALA A 239 -13.86 -1.36 2.47
CA ALA A 239 -14.22 -0.36 3.45
C ALA A 239 -14.39 1.02 2.79
N VAL A 240 -15.30 1.81 3.33
CA VAL A 240 -15.50 3.23 2.98
C VAL A 240 -15.10 4.07 4.20
N LEU A 241 -14.26 5.07 3.97
CA LEU A 241 -13.80 6.02 4.98
C LEU A 241 -14.72 7.24 4.95
N ASP A 242 -15.54 7.42 5.98
CA ASP A 242 -16.35 8.64 6.12
C ASP A 242 -15.51 9.74 6.77
N LEU A 243 -15.09 10.69 5.97
CA LEU A 243 -14.29 11.84 6.37
C LEU A 243 -15.12 13.11 6.63
N GLY A 244 -16.42 13.08 6.35
CA GLY A 244 -17.29 14.24 6.53
C GLY A 244 -16.69 15.53 5.98
N LYS A 245 -16.62 16.57 6.82
CA LYS A 245 -16.05 17.89 6.48
C LYS A 245 -14.54 17.88 6.18
N TYR A 246 -13.81 16.85 6.62
CA TYR A 246 -12.37 16.69 6.42
C TYR A 246 -12.01 16.05 5.08
N ARG A 247 -13.01 15.58 4.34
CA ARG A 247 -12.82 14.96 3.05
C ARG A 247 -12.11 15.89 2.07
N THR A 248 -11.09 15.36 1.38
CA THR A 248 -10.50 16.00 0.21
C THR A 248 -11.25 15.53 -1.02
N PRO A 249 -12.07 16.38 -1.68
CA PRO A 249 -12.80 15.99 -2.88
C PRO A 249 -11.83 15.54 -3.98
N GLU A 250 -12.20 14.48 -4.69
CA GLU A 250 -11.38 13.99 -5.80
C GLU A 250 -11.21 15.06 -6.90
N GLU A 251 -12.24 15.86 -7.12
CA GLU A 251 -12.25 16.96 -8.10
C GLU A 251 -11.14 17.98 -7.82
N LEU A 252 -10.78 18.16 -6.56
CA LEU A 252 -9.75 19.11 -6.18
C LEU A 252 -8.40 18.78 -6.80
N ARG A 253 -8.09 17.51 -7.01
CA ARG A 253 -6.89 17.03 -7.70
C ARG A 253 -6.75 17.65 -9.09
N TYR A 254 -7.87 17.89 -9.79
CA TYR A 254 -7.90 18.41 -11.16
C TYR A 254 -8.09 19.92 -11.24
N ASN A 255 -8.35 20.57 -10.11
CA ASN A 255 -8.59 22.00 -10.00
C ASN A 255 -7.59 22.71 -9.08
N ILE A 256 -6.62 22.00 -8.53
CA ILE A 256 -5.58 22.55 -7.64
C ILE A 256 -4.75 23.59 -8.39
N THR A 257 -4.58 24.75 -7.76
CA THR A 257 -3.66 25.79 -8.20
C THR A 257 -2.38 25.77 -7.34
N ILE A 258 -1.34 26.44 -7.84
CA ILE A 258 -0.11 26.64 -7.05
C ILE A 258 -0.41 27.42 -5.75
N ASP A 259 -1.36 28.33 -5.79
CA ASP A 259 -1.75 29.11 -4.61
C ASP A 259 -2.49 28.26 -3.59
N ASP A 260 -3.30 27.29 -4.02
CA ASP A 260 -3.93 26.32 -3.10
C ASP A 260 -2.88 25.48 -2.35
N ILE A 261 -1.82 25.07 -3.04
CA ILE A 261 -0.71 24.33 -2.42
C ILE A 261 0.02 25.21 -1.42
N LYS A 262 0.31 26.47 -1.77
CA LYS A 262 0.98 27.43 -0.87
C LYS A 262 0.11 27.80 0.33
N ASN A 263 -1.21 27.87 0.16
CA ASN A 263 -2.17 28.21 1.20
C ASN A 263 -2.57 27.02 2.08
N ASP A 264 -1.82 25.92 1.97
CA ASP A 264 -1.93 24.78 2.88
C ASP A 264 -3.31 24.09 2.82
N LEU A 265 -3.81 23.86 1.59
CA LEU A 265 -5.04 23.13 1.34
C LEU A 265 -5.13 21.81 2.13
N PHE A 266 -4.00 21.14 2.29
CA PHE A 266 -3.89 19.89 3.03
C PHE A 266 -3.91 20.04 4.56
N ARG A 267 -3.87 21.27 5.10
CA ARG A 267 -4.01 21.51 6.55
C ARG A 267 -5.41 21.24 7.07
N THR A 268 -6.41 21.50 6.25
CA THR A 268 -7.82 21.38 6.64
C THR A 268 -8.48 20.13 6.09
N LYS A 269 -7.75 19.36 5.29
CA LYS A 269 -8.23 18.18 4.60
C LYS A 269 -7.34 16.99 4.87
N THR A 270 -7.94 15.83 4.95
CA THR A 270 -7.25 14.57 5.27
C THR A 270 -7.27 13.64 4.06
N ILE A 271 -6.13 13.05 3.80
CA ILE A 271 -5.97 12.01 2.76
C ILE A 271 -5.41 10.76 3.44
N PRO A 272 -6.28 9.84 3.88
CA PRO A 272 -5.82 8.63 4.54
C PRO A 272 -5.00 7.74 3.60
N VAL A 273 -3.87 7.28 4.09
CA VAL A 273 -3.02 6.24 3.49
C VAL A 273 -3.14 4.99 4.33
N ILE A 274 -3.18 3.84 3.67
CA ILE A 274 -3.36 2.53 4.31
C ILE A 274 -2.05 1.74 4.22
N PRO A 275 -1.26 1.62 5.29
CA PRO A 275 -0.12 0.70 5.29
C PRO A 275 -0.52 -0.76 5.18
N GLY A 276 -1.71 -1.15 5.66
CA GLY A 276 -2.26 -2.49 5.54
C GLY A 276 -3.09 -2.91 6.75
N GLN A 277 -3.25 -4.24 6.90
CA GLN A 277 -4.02 -4.85 7.99
C GLN A 277 -3.19 -5.92 8.69
N ILE A 278 -3.21 -5.97 10.01
CA ILE A 278 -2.64 -7.05 10.85
C ILE A 278 -3.77 -7.62 11.71
N GLY A 279 -4.09 -8.89 11.52
CA GLY A 279 -5.25 -9.52 12.17
C GLY A 279 -6.52 -8.74 11.85
N ASP A 280 -7.28 -8.39 12.88
CA ASP A 280 -8.54 -7.63 12.73
C ASP A 280 -8.32 -6.09 12.73
N ARG A 281 -7.08 -5.60 12.70
CA ARG A 281 -6.78 -4.18 12.75
C ARG A 281 -6.31 -3.62 11.42
N LEU A 282 -7.11 -2.72 10.85
CA LEU A 282 -6.79 -1.93 9.67
C LEU A 282 -6.09 -0.64 10.11
N TYR A 283 -4.85 -0.43 9.65
CA TYR A 283 -4.04 0.72 10.01
C TYR A 283 -4.11 1.81 8.94
N MET A 284 -4.08 3.06 9.38
CA MET A 284 -4.17 4.25 8.52
C MET A 284 -3.31 5.37 9.12
N HIS A 285 -2.79 6.23 8.26
CA HIS A 285 -2.19 7.51 8.65
C HIS A 285 -2.56 8.58 7.62
N ASN A 286 -2.24 9.84 7.86
CA ASN A 286 -2.44 10.88 6.85
C ASN A 286 -1.29 10.89 5.84
N PHE A 287 -1.56 11.36 4.63
CA PHE A 287 -0.55 11.55 3.59
C PHE A 287 0.48 12.64 3.94
N SER A 288 0.11 13.60 4.78
CA SER A 288 1.02 14.68 5.21
C SER A 288 2.08 14.17 6.18
N ASP A 289 3.35 14.40 5.88
CA ASP A 289 4.48 14.06 6.77
C ASP A 289 4.49 14.89 8.08
N LYS A 290 3.65 15.93 8.16
CA LYS A 290 3.50 16.75 9.37
C LYS A 290 2.54 16.14 10.39
N ASP A 291 1.73 15.18 9.96
CA ASP A 291 0.75 14.54 10.82
C ASP A 291 1.35 13.26 11.42
N THR A 292 1.62 13.31 12.70
CA THR A 292 2.34 12.30 13.48
C THR A 292 1.39 11.36 14.21
N TYR A 293 0.20 11.11 13.67
CA TYR A 293 -0.79 10.24 14.29
C TYR A 293 -1.03 8.95 13.50
N THR A 294 -1.50 7.96 14.20
CA THR A 294 -1.95 6.68 13.65
C THR A 294 -3.44 6.49 13.93
N LEU A 295 -4.16 6.06 12.92
CA LEU A 295 -5.50 5.53 13.05
C LEU A 295 -5.45 4.01 12.93
N TYR A 296 -6.19 3.30 13.75
CA TYR A 296 -6.48 1.89 13.47
C TYR A 296 -7.92 1.56 13.80
N TYR A 297 -8.54 0.80 12.91
CA TYR A 297 -9.90 0.32 13.09
C TYR A 297 -9.88 -1.18 13.41
N ASP A 298 -10.37 -1.55 14.58
CA ASP A 298 -10.55 -2.95 14.97
C ASP A 298 -11.89 -3.44 14.37
N ILE A 299 -11.79 -4.36 13.44
CA ILE A 299 -12.94 -4.86 12.65
C ILE A 299 -13.88 -5.69 13.53
N ALA A 300 -13.31 -6.50 14.43
CA ALA A 300 -14.09 -7.36 15.32
C ALA A 300 -14.86 -6.56 16.35
N GLU A 301 -14.20 -5.60 16.99
CA GLU A 301 -14.80 -4.74 18.02
C GLU A 301 -15.55 -3.53 17.43
N LYS A 302 -15.39 -3.25 16.14
CA LYS A 302 -15.94 -2.07 15.44
C LYS A 302 -15.52 -0.75 16.11
N GLN A 303 -14.28 -0.69 16.57
CA GLN A 303 -13.72 0.46 17.27
C GLN A 303 -12.62 1.13 16.49
N LEU A 304 -12.67 2.46 16.43
CA LEU A 304 -11.66 3.31 15.83
C LEU A 304 -10.81 3.93 16.94
N ALA A 305 -9.50 3.78 16.81
CA ALA A 305 -8.52 4.46 17.65
C ALA A 305 -7.82 5.56 16.84
N TYR A 306 -7.66 6.72 17.48
CA TYR A 306 -6.93 7.87 16.97
C TYR A 306 -5.85 8.21 17.97
N VAL A 307 -4.61 7.83 17.65
CA VAL A 307 -3.51 7.81 18.61
C VAL A 307 -2.24 8.46 18.08
N GLN A 308 -1.44 8.97 19.00
CA GLN A 308 -0.09 9.42 18.76
C GLN A 308 0.85 8.53 19.59
N PHE A 309 1.63 7.69 18.91
CA PHE A 309 2.50 6.74 19.59
C PHE A 309 3.84 7.37 19.94
N ILE A 310 4.08 7.55 21.24
CA ILE A 310 5.33 8.09 21.77
C ILE A 310 6.36 6.97 21.83
N TYR A 311 7.52 7.21 21.23
CA TYR A 311 8.66 6.29 21.31
C TYR A 311 9.14 6.10 22.76
N PRO A 312 9.62 4.90 23.13
CA PRO A 312 10.35 4.76 24.39
C PRO A 312 11.65 5.56 24.32
N GLU A 313 12.19 5.95 25.48
CA GLU A 313 13.56 6.47 25.55
C GLU A 313 14.51 5.53 24.84
N ASN A 314 15.30 6.05 23.92
CA ASN A 314 16.22 5.27 23.12
C ASN A 314 17.55 6.00 22.92
N SER A 315 18.59 5.26 22.58
CA SER A 315 19.95 5.75 22.37
C SER A 315 20.27 6.04 20.90
N PHE A 316 19.27 6.15 20.03
CA PHE A 316 19.50 6.29 18.57
C PHE A 316 19.44 7.74 18.09
N GLU A 317 19.42 8.70 19.02
CA GLU A 317 19.38 10.13 18.69
C GLU A 317 18.23 10.49 17.73
N LEU A 318 17.05 9.89 17.96
CA LEU A 318 15.84 10.23 17.22
C LEU A 318 15.35 11.61 17.65
N PRO A 319 14.72 12.39 16.75
CA PRO A 319 14.17 13.69 17.10
C PRO A 319 13.22 13.62 18.28
N GLU A 320 13.27 14.63 19.17
CA GLU A 320 12.40 14.67 20.37
C GLU A 320 10.90 14.68 20.03
N GLU A 321 10.52 15.24 18.88
CA GLU A 321 9.14 15.32 18.41
C GLU A 321 8.77 14.16 17.47
N ALA A 322 9.58 13.10 17.40
CA ALA A 322 9.27 11.94 16.57
C ALA A 322 8.22 11.04 17.24
N TYR A 323 7.29 10.57 16.44
CA TYR A 323 6.23 9.65 16.85
C TYR A 323 6.17 8.47 15.89
N PHE A 324 5.91 7.28 16.41
CA PHE A 324 5.76 6.12 15.56
C PHE A 324 4.49 6.23 14.72
N THR A 325 4.67 6.30 13.41
CA THR A 325 3.59 6.35 12.42
C THR A 325 3.83 5.26 11.38
N PRO A 326 3.14 4.12 11.44
CA PRO A 326 3.44 2.98 10.57
C PRO A 326 3.22 3.33 9.11
N LYS A 327 4.28 3.28 8.32
CA LYS A 327 4.27 3.55 6.88
C LYS A 327 4.12 2.25 6.06
N TYR A 328 4.53 1.11 6.64
CA TYR A 328 4.51 -0.20 5.98
C TYR A 328 4.10 -1.32 6.95
N ILE A 329 3.72 -2.45 6.39
CA ILE A 329 3.51 -3.71 7.12
C ILE A 329 4.46 -4.76 6.53
N SER A 330 5.02 -5.60 7.39
CA SER A 330 5.87 -6.72 6.96
C SER A 330 5.09 -7.74 6.12
N ASN A 331 5.78 -8.44 5.22
CA ASN A 331 5.14 -9.43 4.34
C ASN A 331 4.52 -10.62 5.09
N ASP A 332 4.98 -10.89 6.30
CA ASP A 332 4.39 -11.90 7.19
C ASP A 332 3.21 -11.38 8.01
N ASN A 333 2.77 -10.15 7.78
CA ASN A 333 1.68 -9.46 8.49
C ASN A 333 1.86 -9.42 10.02
N ARG A 334 3.10 -9.36 10.48
CA ARG A 334 3.42 -9.41 11.91
C ARG A 334 3.85 -8.07 12.47
N TYR A 335 4.53 -7.25 11.67
CA TYR A 335 5.13 -6.00 12.12
C TYR A 335 4.57 -4.81 11.36
N LEU A 336 4.29 -3.75 12.12
CA LEU A 336 4.20 -2.39 11.62
C LEU A 336 5.62 -1.85 11.47
N ILE A 337 5.89 -1.12 10.40
CA ILE A 337 7.23 -0.61 10.08
C ILE A 337 7.16 0.89 9.86
N ASP A 338 8.03 1.60 10.56
CA ASP A 338 8.33 3.01 10.38
C ASP A 338 9.84 3.21 10.24
N TRP A 339 10.26 4.41 9.94
CA TRP A 339 11.66 4.80 9.96
C TRP A 339 11.80 6.27 10.32
N GLU A 340 12.89 6.58 11.01
CA GLU A 340 13.24 7.92 11.41
C GLU A 340 14.68 8.26 11.02
N GLN A 341 14.90 9.51 10.66
CA GLN A 341 16.23 10.05 10.44
C GLN A 341 16.79 10.49 11.78
N PRO A 342 17.91 9.93 12.28
CA PRO A 342 18.54 10.41 13.50
C PRO A 342 19.09 11.83 13.31
N GLU A 343 19.29 12.56 14.40
CA GLU A 343 19.81 13.94 14.36
C GLU A 343 21.27 14.03 13.91
N ASN A 344 21.99 12.92 13.95
CA ASN A 344 23.34 12.81 13.40
C ASN A 344 23.29 12.48 11.90
N ASP A 345 24.46 12.46 11.23
CA ASP A 345 24.58 12.16 9.80
C ASP A 345 24.52 10.65 9.47
N ASN A 346 24.07 9.80 10.40
CA ASN A 346 23.93 8.38 10.16
C ASN A 346 22.72 8.06 9.26
N ASN A 347 22.70 6.85 8.70
CA ASN A 347 21.56 6.32 7.98
C ASN A 347 20.33 6.19 8.90
N PRO A 348 19.13 6.14 8.31
CA PRO A 348 17.90 5.99 9.06
C PRO A 348 17.87 4.80 10.00
N VAL A 349 17.12 4.93 11.07
CA VAL A 349 16.76 3.85 11.98
C VAL A 349 15.40 3.30 11.58
N LEU A 350 15.32 2.01 11.26
CA LEU A 350 14.04 1.34 11.03
C LEU A 350 13.44 0.91 12.36
N ILE A 351 12.14 1.08 12.49
CA ILE A 351 11.40 0.72 13.70
C ILE A 351 10.36 -0.33 13.34
N LEU A 352 10.53 -1.55 13.88
CA LEU A 352 9.62 -2.66 13.70
C LEU A 352 8.82 -2.88 14.98
N VAL A 353 7.51 -2.81 14.88
CA VAL A 353 6.60 -2.92 16.02
C VAL A 353 5.64 -4.08 15.82
N GLU A 354 5.62 -5.03 16.74
CA GLU A 354 4.60 -6.08 16.80
C GLU A 354 3.43 -5.60 17.66
N PRO A 355 2.23 -5.40 17.09
CA PRO A 355 1.08 -4.83 17.80
C PRO A 355 0.37 -5.82 18.75
#